data_a178aca27afce21100500613c1c3ad72
#
_entry.id   a178aca27afce21100500613c1c3ad72
#
_cell.length_a   1.000
_cell.length_b   1.000
_cell.length_c   1.000
_cell.angle_alpha   90.00
_cell.angle_beta   90.00
_cell.angle_gamma   90.00
#
_symmetry.space_group_name_H-M   'P 1'
#
loop_
_entity.id
_entity.type
_entity.pdbx_description
1 polymer ?
#
loop_
_entity_poly.entity_id
_entity_poly.type
_entity_poly.pdbx_seq_one_letter_code
_entity_poly.pdbx_strand_id
1 'polypeptide(L)'
;MVTIENPYYEAATEQIYHILASVKTNTIAKPSATTITTAKAGKRQATVYWKKAKNATGYYVYRSTNSRSGYKRIATVTGRTSYTDKKSLKSKKTYYYKVVSIRKSGSKVLIAKSSAYKAVRVK
;
A
#
# COMPACT_ATOMS: atom_id res chain seq x y z
N MET A 1 11.34 2.07 47.48
CA MET A 1 10.83 2.16 47.36
C MET A 1 10.59 1.85 47.04
N VAL A 2 10.42 1.61 47.10
CA VAL A 2 9.88 1.51 46.94
C VAL A 2 9.53 1.10 46.65
N THR A 3 9.50 0.82 46.82
CA THR A 3 8.99 0.64 46.81
C THR A 3 8.57 0.63 46.69
N ILE A 4 8.55 0.64 46.92
CA ILE A 4 7.82 0.78 46.97
C ILE A 4 7.59 0.81 47.01
N GLU A 5 7.95 0.80 47.27
CA GLU A 5 7.31 0.86 47.31
C GLU A 5 6.70 1.25 47.15
N ASN A 6 8.26 1.40 47.64
CA ASN A 6 6.88 1.76 47.49
C ASN A 6 6.05 0.86 46.58
N PRO A 7 5.32 0.02 47.10
CA PRO A 7 4.51 -0.84 46.24
C PRO A 7 3.61 -0.06 45.31
N TYR A 8 3.19 1.08 45.75
CA TYR A 8 2.41 1.93 44.88
C TYR A 8 3.21 2.43 43.68
N TYR A 9 4.44 2.75 43.93
CA TYR A 9 5.34 3.18 42.86
C TYR A 9 5.59 2.03 41.88
N GLU A 10 5.75 0.84 42.38
CA GLU A 10 5.96 -0.31 41.50
C GLU A 10 4.75 -0.61 40.65
N ALA A 11 3.56 -0.45 41.20
CA ALA A 11 2.35 -0.64 40.44
C ALA A 11 2.29 0.35 39.27
N ALA A 12 2.67 1.59 39.51
CA ALA A 12 2.71 2.57 38.43
C ALA A 12 3.73 2.19 37.34
N THR A 13 4.88 1.68 37.74
CA THR A 13 5.90 1.24 36.82
C THR A 13 5.39 0.07 35.98
N GLU A 14 4.75 -0.88 36.61
CA GLU A 14 4.16 -2.02 35.90
C GLU A 14 3.13 -1.56 34.89
N GLN A 15 2.30 -0.62 35.25
CA GLN A 15 1.31 -0.09 34.33
C GLN A 15 1.97 0.53 33.11
N ILE A 16 3.10 1.21 33.28
CA ILE A 16 3.83 1.77 32.16
C ILE A 16 4.29 0.65 31.23
N TYR A 17 4.80 -0.43 31.78
CA TYR A 17 5.20 -1.58 30.97
C TYR A 17 4.03 -2.20 30.25
N HIS A 18 2.92 -2.31 30.91
CA HIS A 18 1.71 -2.84 30.27
C HIS A 18 1.26 -1.96 29.13
N ILE A 19 1.31 -0.67 29.31
CA ILE A 19 0.96 0.27 28.25
C ILE A 19 1.88 0.10 27.06
N LEU A 20 3.18 -0.01 27.29
CA LEU A 20 4.14 -0.23 26.22
C LEU A 20 3.89 -1.54 25.49
N ALA A 21 3.60 -2.60 26.23
CA ALA A 21 3.27 -3.89 25.62
C ALA A 21 2.01 -3.79 24.79
N SER A 22 0.99 -3.10 25.30
CA SER A 22 -0.24 -2.89 24.56
C SER A 22 0.00 -2.11 23.27
N VAL A 23 0.84 -1.09 23.31
CA VAL A 23 1.20 -0.34 22.12
C VAL A 23 1.84 -1.25 21.08
N LYS A 24 2.71 -2.14 21.52
CA LYS A 24 3.34 -3.10 20.61
C LYS A 24 2.33 -4.08 20.04
N THR A 25 1.43 -4.59 20.87
CA THR A 25 0.43 -5.55 20.42
C THR A 25 -0.63 -4.89 19.55
N ASN A 26 -0.80 -3.59 19.69
CA ASN A 26 -1.75 -2.83 18.89
C ASN A 26 -1.10 -2.21 17.66
N THR A 27 0.05 -2.72 17.28
CA THR A 27 0.73 -2.26 16.06
C THR A 27 -0.18 -2.51 14.86
N ILE A 28 -0.26 -1.52 13.99
CA ILE A 28 -1.07 -1.61 12.79
C ILE A 28 -0.52 -2.73 11.91
N ALA A 29 -1.40 -3.62 11.47
CA ALA A 29 -1.01 -4.70 10.60
C ALA A 29 -0.61 -4.17 9.23
N LYS A 30 0.52 -4.64 8.74
CA LYS A 30 0.99 -4.30 7.40
C LYS A 30 0.01 -4.85 6.36
N PRO A 31 -0.25 -4.13 5.27
CA PRO A 31 -1.12 -4.68 4.23
C PRO A 31 -0.42 -5.81 3.49
N SER A 32 -1.20 -6.75 2.98
CA SER A 32 -0.69 -7.80 2.12
C SER A 32 -0.42 -7.25 0.74
N ALA A 33 0.52 -7.85 0.01
CA ALA A 33 0.76 -7.47 -1.37
C ALA A 33 -0.46 -7.85 -2.22
N THR A 34 -0.73 -7.05 -3.24
CA THR A 34 -1.79 -7.36 -4.19
C THR A 34 -1.20 -7.90 -5.49
N THR A 35 -2.06 -8.35 -6.39
CA THR A 35 -1.70 -8.83 -7.71
C THR A 35 -2.60 -8.17 -8.73
N ILE A 36 -2.02 -7.70 -9.83
CA ILE A 36 -2.83 -7.21 -10.95
C ILE A 36 -3.44 -8.42 -11.64
N THR A 37 -4.76 -8.45 -11.68
CA THR A 37 -5.47 -9.59 -12.27
C THR A 37 -5.71 -9.44 -13.75
N THR A 38 -5.95 -8.20 -14.21
CA THR A 38 -6.31 -7.92 -15.58
C THR A 38 -5.87 -6.51 -15.93
N ALA A 39 -5.50 -6.32 -17.18
CA ALA A 39 -5.25 -4.99 -17.71
C ALA A 39 -5.87 -4.90 -19.09
N LYS A 40 -6.60 -3.82 -19.35
CA LYS A 40 -7.30 -3.63 -20.62
C LYS A 40 -6.77 -2.39 -21.31
N ALA A 41 -6.48 -2.52 -22.59
CA ALA A 41 -6.08 -1.41 -23.42
C ALA A 41 -7.32 -0.70 -24.00
N GLY A 42 -7.28 0.61 -23.99
CA GLY A 42 -8.26 1.43 -24.67
C GLY A 42 -7.55 2.43 -25.56
N LYS A 43 -8.31 3.24 -26.24
CA LYS A 43 -7.76 4.29 -27.10
C LYS A 43 -7.10 5.34 -26.21
N ARG A 44 -5.76 5.38 -26.24
CA ARG A 44 -4.94 6.25 -25.41
C ARG A 44 -5.26 6.14 -23.92
N GLN A 45 -5.62 4.94 -23.49
CA GLN A 45 -5.87 4.69 -22.08
C GLN A 45 -5.57 3.23 -21.74
N ALA A 46 -5.37 2.99 -20.46
CA ALA A 46 -5.14 1.65 -19.94
C ALA A 46 -5.86 1.53 -18.61
N THR A 47 -6.59 0.45 -18.43
CA THR A 47 -7.27 0.18 -17.16
C THR A 47 -6.65 -1.04 -16.53
N VAL A 48 -6.25 -0.92 -15.28
CA VAL A 48 -5.71 -2.05 -14.53
C VAL A 48 -6.65 -2.40 -13.39
N TYR A 49 -6.77 -3.69 -13.15
CA TYR A 49 -7.58 -4.26 -12.07
C TYR A 49 -6.68 -5.11 -11.19
N TRP A 50 -6.91 -5.07 -9.90
CA TRP A 50 -6.11 -5.87 -8.96
C TRP A 50 -7.00 -6.46 -7.87
N LYS A 51 -6.43 -7.38 -7.11
CA LYS A 51 -7.14 -8.01 -6.00
C LYS A 51 -7.14 -7.11 -4.79
N LYS A 52 -8.24 -7.11 -4.06
CA LYS A 52 -8.30 -6.45 -2.77
C LYS A 52 -7.28 -7.10 -1.85
N ALA A 53 -6.42 -6.29 -1.25
CA ALA A 53 -5.40 -6.77 -0.34
C ALA A 53 -5.89 -6.69 1.10
N LYS A 54 -5.54 -7.70 1.88
CA LYS A 54 -5.87 -7.73 3.30
C LYS A 54 -5.18 -6.58 4.02
N ASN A 55 -5.90 -5.91 4.89
CA ASN A 55 -5.41 -4.78 5.69
C ASN A 55 -5.04 -3.54 4.87
N ALA A 56 -5.40 -3.49 3.60
CA ALA A 56 -5.13 -2.31 2.79
C ALA A 56 -6.24 -1.27 2.94
N THR A 57 -5.85 0.00 3.04
CA THR A 57 -6.79 1.11 3.01
C THR A 57 -6.77 1.82 1.66
N GLY A 58 -5.76 1.52 0.84
CA GLY A 58 -5.64 2.10 -0.48
C GLY A 58 -4.53 1.45 -1.25
N TYR A 59 -4.24 2.01 -2.42
CA TYR A 59 -3.24 1.47 -3.34
C TYR A 59 -2.53 2.60 -4.06
N TYR A 60 -1.22 2.42 -4.28
CA TYR A 60 -0.46 3.28 -5.18
C TYR A 60 -0.36 2.57 -6.53
N VAL A 61 -0.62 3.29 -7.60
CA VAL A 61 -0.46 2.78 -8.95
C VAL A 61 0.79 3.40 -9.57
N TYR A 62 1.66 2.55 -10.08
CA TYR A 62 2.92 2.96 -10.71
C TYR A 62 2.90 2.61 -12.18
N ARG A 63 3.57 3.42 -12.98
CA ARG A 63 3.70 3.21 -14.42
C ARG A 63 5.12 3.45 -14.86
N SER A 64 5.55 2.67 -15.85
CA SER A 64 6.84 2.85 -16.51
C SER A 64 6.71 2.52 -17.99
N THR A 65 7.65 3.01 -18.78
CA THR A 65 7.81 2.59 -20.17
C THR A 65 8.83 1.45 -20.30
N ASN A 66 9.42 1.05 -19.18
CA ASN A 66 10.39 -0.03 -19.11
C ASN A 66 9.95 -1.01 -18.02
N SER A 67 9.96 -2.31 -18.32
CA SER A 67 9.49 -3.31 -17.37
C SER A 67 10.35 -3.41 -16.10
N ARG A 68 11.61 -3.05 -16.18
CA ARG A 68 12.57 -3.24 -15.09
C ARG A 68 12.85 -2.01 -14.24
N SER A 69 12.53 -0.82 -14.72
CA SER A 69 12.93 0.40 -14.03
C SER A 69 12.06 1.58 -14.43
N GLY A 70 12.29 2.70 -13.76
CA GLY A 70 11.63 3.95 -14.11
C GLY A 70 10.17 4.04 -13.69
N TYR A 71 9.73 3.22 -12.75
CA TYR A 71 8.35 3.27 -12.28
C TYR A 71 8.11 4.53 -11.46
N LYS A 72 7.06 5.24 -11.82
CA LYS A 72 6.64 6.45 -11.10
C LYS A 72 5.19 6.29 -10.66
N ARG A 73 4.90 6.75 -9.46
CA ARG A 73 3.54 6.73 -8.97
C ARG A 73 2.69 7.71 -9.76
N ILE A 74 1.60 7.21 -10.33
CA ILE A 74 0.68 8.03 -11.12
C ILE A 74 -0.65 8.26 -10.42
N ALA A 75 -0.98 7.46 -9.41
CA ALA A 75 -2.25 7.61 -8.73
C ALA A 75 -2.23 6.97 -7.35
N THR A 76 -3.10 7.48 -6.49
CA THR A 76 -3.46 6.86 -5.22
C THR A 76 -4.94 6.55 -5.29
N VAL A 77 -5.30 5.29 -5.07
CA VAL A 77 -6.68 4.81 -5.20
C VAL A 77 -7.16 4.31 -3.85
N THR A 78 -8.33 4.78 -3.45
CA THR A 78 -8.99 4.30 -2.23
C THR A 78 -10.40 3.87 -2.54
N GLY A 79 -10.87 2.82 -1.86
CA GLY A 79 -12.25 2.37 -1.99
C GLY A 79 -12.56 1.57 -3.25
N ARG A 80 -11.55 1.24 -4.05
CA ARG A 80 -11.75 0.40 -5.24
C ARG A 80 -10.46 -0.28 -5.64
N THR A 81 -10.55 -1.22 -6.56
CA THR A 81 -9.44 -2.06 -6.99
C THR A 81 -9.21 -1.97 -8.50
N SER A 82 -9.40 -0.79 -9.05
CA SER A 82 -9.14 -0.53 -10.46
C SER A 82 -8.75 0.92 -10.68
N TYR A 83 -8.06 1.16 -11.77
CA TYR A 83 -7.67 2.52 -12.14
C TYR A 83 -7.53 2.61 -13.65
N THR A 84 -8.10 3.66 -14.24
CA THR A 84 -7.96 3.95 -15.65
C THR A 84 -6.97 5.09 -15.81
N ASP A 85 -5.87 4.79 -16.50
CA ASP A 85 -4.81 5.75 -16.77
C ASP A 85 -5.06 6.39 -18.13
N LYS A 86 -5.22 7.70 -18.14
CA LYS A 86 -5.42 8.48 -19.35
C LYS A 86 -4.35 9.55 -19.53
N LYS A 87 -3.29 9.50 -18.72
CA LYS A 87 -2.31 10.58 -18.65
C LYS A 87 -1.23 10.40 -19.70
N SER A 88 -1.33 11.16 -20.77
CA SER A 88 -0.26 11.25 -21.79
C SER A 88 0.14 9.90 -22.37
N LEU A 89 -0.79 9.01 -22.57
CA LEU A 89 -0.50 7.72 -23.19
C LEU A 89 -0.47 7.85 -24.70
N LYS A 90 0.55 7.26 -25.30
CA LYS A 90 0.72 7.26 -26.74
C LYS A 90 0.12 6.01 -27.34
N SER A 91 -0.59 6.17 -28.44
CA SER A 91 -1.16 5.06 -29.19
C SER A 91 -0.10 4.05 -29.60
N LYS A 92 -0.40 2.78 -29.50
CA LYS A 92 0.45 1.65 -29.89
C LYS A 92 1.74 1.53 -29.09
N LYS A 93 1.86 2.22 -27.96
CA LYS A 93 2.99 2.10 -27.05
C LYS A 93 2.66 1.20 -25.88
N THR A 94 3.63 0.44 -25.41
CA THR A 94 3.48 -0.46 -24.27
C THR A 94 3.88 0.26 -22.98
N TYR A 95 3.02 0.16 -21.98
CA TYR A 95 3.28 0.68 -20.65
C TYR A 95 3.20 -0.45 -19.63
N TYR A 96 3.95 -0.31 -18.57
CA TYR A 96 4.04 -1.33 -17.52
C TYR A 96 3.49 -0.74 -16.24
N TYR A 97 2.66 -1.52 -15.55
CA TYR A 97 1.99 -1.07 -14.33
C TYR A 97 2.32 -1.98 -13.17
N LYS A 98 2.46 -1.37 -12.01
CA LYS A 98 2.58 -2.08 -10.73
C LYS A 98 1.64 -1.43 -9.73
N VAL A 99 1.16 -2.22 -8.79
CA VAL A 99 0.28 -1.75 -7.73
C VAL A 99 0.87 -2.12 -6.38
N VAL A 100 0.86 -1.17 -5.47
CA VAL A 100 1.35 -1.35 -4.11
C VAL A 100 0.20 -1.11 -3.15
N SER A 101 -0.09 -2.10 -2.31
CA SER A 101 -1.09 -1.94 -1.27
C SER A 101 -0.55 -1.07 -0.16
N ILE A 102 -1.37 -0.17 0.36
CA ILE A 102 -0.98 0.70 1.46
C ILE A 102 -2.01 0.63 2.58
N ARG A 103 -1.56 0.92 3.79
CA ARG A 103 -2.44 1.12 4.92
C ARG A 103 -2.08 2.44 5.58
N LYS A 104 -3.04 3.33 5.59
CA LYS A 104 -2.90 4.62 6.26
C LYS A 104 -3.48 4.54 7.66
N SER A 105 -2.74 5.07 8.61
CA SER A 105 -3.23 5.19 9.98
C SER A 105 -2.65 6.48 10.55
N GLY A 106 -3.50 7.49 10.67
CA GLY A 106 -3.05 8.82 11.07
C GLY A 106 -2.02 9.35 10.07
N SER A 107 -0.85 9.73 10.58
CA SER A 107 0.24 10.23 9.73
C SER A 107 1.13 9.12 9.17
N LYS A 108 0.93 7.88 9.60
CA LYS A 108 1.74 6.75 9.14
C LYS A 108 1.14 6.10 7.91
N VAL A 109 2.02 5.65 7.02
CA VAL A 109 1.64 4.87 5.85
C VAL A 109 2.51 3.64 5.82
N LEU A 110 1.89 2.47 5.88
CA LEU A 110 2.59 1.19 5.72
C LEU A 110 2.38 0.73 4.30
N ILE A 111 3.43 0.26 3.67
CA ILE A 111 3.39 -0.20 2.28
C ILE A 111 3.79 -1.65 2.20
N ALA A 112 3.10 -2.38 1.32
CA ALA A 112 3.41 -3.76 1.03
C ALA A 112 4.43 -3.82 -0.11
N LYS A 113 4.92 -5.02 -0.39
CA LYS A 113 5.73 -5.26 -1.56
C LYS A 113 4.88 -4.99 -2.82
N SER A 114 5.48 -4.42 -3.85
CA SER A 114 4.75 -4.15 -5.09
C SER A 114 4.33 -5.45 -5.77
N SER A 115 3.25 -5.37 -6.54
CA SER A 115 2.85 -6.48 -7.42
C SER A 115 3.89 -6.69 -8.50
N ALA A 116 3.83 -7.84 -9.17
CA ALA A 116 4.53 -8.00 -10.44
C ALA A 116 3.94 -7.00 -11.44
N TYR A 117 4.73 -6.64 -12.44
CA TYR A 117 4.23 -5.72 -13.45
C TYR A 117 3.23 -6.40 -14.39
N LYS A 118 2.38 -5.57 -14.99
CA LYS A 118 1.50 -6.00 -16.06
C LYS A 118 1.70 -5.05 -17.23
N ALA A 119 1.98 -5.62 -18.41
CA ALA A 119 2.19 -4.82 -19.60
C ALA A 119 0.87 -4.56 -20.32
N VAL A 120 0.69 -3.35 -20.81
CA VAL A 120 -0.48 -2.96 -21.59
C VAL A 120 -0.03 -2.19 -22.81
N ARG A 121 -0.39 -2.70 -23.99
CA ARG A 121 -0.14 -1.96 -25.22
C ARG A 121 -1.40 -1.12 -25.54
N VAL A 122 -1.26 0.18 -25.48
CA VAL A 122 -2.35 1.12 -25.72
C VAL A 122 -2.77 1.09 -27.17
N LYS A 123 -4.05 1.23 -27.41
CA LYS A 123 -4.61 1.26 -28.77
C LYS A 123 -4.45 2.61 -29.44
#